data_b669784922c8cd5bc303e6bd4313eb2f
#
_entry.id   b669784922c8cd5bc303e6bd4313eb2f
#
_cell.length_a   1.000
_cell.length_b   1.000
_cell.length_c   1.000
_cell.angle_alpha   90.00
_cell.angle_beta   90.00
_cell.angle_gamma   90.00
#
_symmetry.space_group_name_H-M   'P 1'
#
loop_
_entity.id
_entity.type
_entity.pdbx_description
1 polymer ?
#
loop_
_entity_poly.entity_id
_entity_poly.type
_entity_poly.pdbx_seq_one_letter_code
_entity_poly.pdbx_strand_id
1 'polypeptide(L)'
;SANSLAAGTLADLAAGYHNFGWQIDDAVIRALAQVDSPDDADAVTTAIRSVYLPWLDESARHLQLIWENGGVNPAAANNGCAAGECILFVDGLRFDCARRLADALAKRGFQLEESTAWAALPSVTGTGKAAVAPINTSSDRVQEEPDGYNFELMPAYHLRKTIEENGYIVLDKNSP
;
A
#
# COMPACT_ATOMS: atom_id res chain seq x y z
N SER A 1 0.39 16.76 21.77
CA SER A 1 0.50 17.15 20.36
C SER A 1 0.05 15.98 19.52
N ALA A 2 -1.00 16.17 18.75
CA ALA A 2 -1.39 15.17 17.76
C ALA A 2 -0.19 14.98 16.83
N ASN A 3 0.26 13.74 16.68
CA ASN A 3 1.28 13.39 15.70
C ASN A 3 0.69 13.61 14.32
N SER A 4 0.92 14.80 13.78
CA SER A 4 0.39 15.19 12.46
C SER A 4 1.31 14.65 11.37
N LEU A 5 0.75 13.96 10.39
CA LEU A 5 1.43 13.62 9.14
C LEU A 5 1.29 14.75 8.10
N ALA A 6 0.70 15.88 8.47
CA ALA A 6 0.44 17.01 7.58
C ALA A 6 1.60 18.03 7.55
N ALA A 7 2.84 17.62 7.82
CA ALA A 7 4.00 18.49 7.81
C ALA A 7 5.30 17.71 7.54
N GLY A 8 6.33 18.42 7.11
CA GLY A 8 7.65 17.85 6.85
C GLY A 8 7.84 17.36 5.42
N THR A 9 8.89 16.58 5.25
CA THR A 9 9.27 15.97 3.96
C THR A 9 8.54 14.66 3.71
N LEU A 10 8.69 14.12 2.50
CA LEU A 10 8.21 12.79 2.17
C LEU A 10 8.78 11.71 3.12
N ALA A 11 10.06 11.84 3.50
CA ALA A 11 10.69 10.92 4.44
C ALA A 11 10.09 11.03 5.84
N ASP A 12 9.75 12.24 6.29
CA ASP A 12 9.10 12.46 7.59
C ASP A 12 7.69 11.86 7.60
N LEU A 13 6.94 12.02 6.51
CA LEU A 13 5.61 11.42 6.35
C LEU A 13 5.69 9.89 6.36
N ALA A 14 6.62 9.30 5.62
CA ALA A 14 6.84 7.85 5.60
C ALA A 14 7.21 7.33 6.99
N ALA A 15 8.18 7.96 7.65
CA ALA A 15 8.61 7.58 9.00
C ALA A 15 7.47 7.75 10.01
N GLY A 16 6.72 8.82 9.95
CA GLY A 16 5.56 9.08 10.81
C GLY A 16 4.48 8.02 10.65
N TYR A 17 4.13 7.69 9.42
CA TYR A 17 3.13 6.65 9.16
C TYR A 17 3.62 5.26 9.62
N HIS A 18 4.87 4.91 9.31
CA HIS A 18 5.48 3.65 9.73
C HIS A 18 5.55 3.50 11.25
N ASN A 19 5.82 4.57 11.97
CA ASN A 19 6.01 4.52 13.42
C ASN A 19 4.69 4.59 14.20
N PHE A 20 3.70 5.35 13.73
CA PHE A 20 2.44 5.54 14.48
C PHE A 20 1.17 5.67 13.62
N GLY A 21 1.23 6.16 12.38
CA GLY A 21 0.04 6.43 11.58
C GLY A 21 -0.81 5.18 11.34
N TRP A 22 -0.19 4.05 11.05
CA TRP A 22 -0.89 2.80 10.87
C TRP A 22 -1.66 2.32 12.12
N GLN A 23 -1.21 2.70 13.33
CA GLN A 23 -1.89 2.34 14.57
C GLN A 23 -3.22 3.09 14.71
N ILE A 24 -3.32 4.30 14.15
CA ILE A 24 -4.57 5.06 14.08
C ILE A 24 -5.54 4.33 13.16
N ASP A 25 -5.10 3.90 11.99
CA ASP A 25 -5.90 3.12 11.06
C ASP A 25 -6.38 1.79 11.69
N ASP A 26 -5.47 1.06 12.36
CA ASP A 26 -5.80 -0.19 13.06
C ASP A 26 -6.82 0.05 14.19
N ALA A 27 -6.69 1.15 14.93
CA ALA A 27 -7.62 1.50 15.99
C ALA A 27 -9.05 1.77 15.46
N VAL A 28 -9.16 2.44 14.31
CA VAL A 28 -10.45 2.65 13.64
C VAL A 28 -11.10 1.33 13.23
N ILE A 29 -10.35 0.43 12.60
CA ILE A 29 -10.87 -0.89 12.21
C ILE A 29 -11.29 -1.72 13.42
N ARG A 30 -10.50 -1.67 14.51
CA ARG A 30 -10.86 -2.37 15.76
C ARG A 30 -12.10 -1.78 16.42
N ALA A 31 -12.25 -0.47 16.41
CA ALA A 31 -13.46 0.17 16.93
C ALA A 31 -14.71 -0.24 16.13
N LEU A 32 -14.61 -0.24 14.79
CA LEU A 32 -15.70 -0.70 13.93
C LEU A 32 -16.04 -2.19 14.15
N ALA A 33 -15.04 -3.02 14.41
CA ALA A 33 -15.24 -4.45 14.67
C ALA A 33 -15.89 -4.76 16.02
N GLN A 34 -16.00 -3.78 16.92
CA GLN A 34 -16.64 -3.90 18.24
C GLN A 34 -18.02 -3.26 18.31
N VAL A 35 -18.56 -2.83 17.18
CA VAL A 35 -19.90 -2.24 17.11
C VAL A 35 -20.94 -3.35 17.20
N ASP A 36 -21.66 -3.38 18.31
CA ASP A 36 -22.68 -4.40 18.61
C ASP A 36 -24.12 -3.84 18.62
N SER A 37 -24.27 -2.50 18.61
CA SER A 37 -25.57 -1.83 18.65
C SER A 37 -25.64 -0.62 17.72
N PRO A 38 -26.83 -0.14 17.36
CA PRO A 38 -26.99 1.12 16.62
C PRO A 38 -26.39 2.34 17.34
N ASP A 39 -26.50 2.40 18.67
CA ASP A 39 -25.95 3.51 19.46
C ASP A 39 -24.43 3.50 19.42
N ASP A 40 -23.79 2.32 19.48
CA ASP A 40 -22.34 2.16 19.30
C ASP A 40 -21.92 2.57 17.89
N ALA A 41 -22.70 2.20 16.87
CA ALA A 41 -22.45 2.59 15.48
C ALA A 41 -22.43 4.12 15.31
N ASP A 42 -23.40 4.81 15.91
CA ASP A 42 -23.51 6.27 15.88
C ASP A 42 -22.34 6.94 16.61
N ALA A 43 -21.98 6.43 17.79
CA ALA A 43 -20.86 6.96 18.56
C ALA A 43 -19.52 6.78 17.82
N VAL A 44 -19.24 5.58 17.31
CA VAL A 44 -18.01 5.28 16.55
C VAL A 44 -17.97 6.08 15.24
N THR A 45 -19.08 6.18 14.52
CA THR A 45 -19.17 6.98 13.29
C THR A 45 -18.90 8.45 13.56
N THR A 46 -19.44 8.99 14.64
CA THR A 46 -19.23 10.39 15.06
C THR A 46 -17.77 10.64 15.38
N ALA A 47 -17.12 9.74 16.12
CA ALA A 47 -15.69 9.84 16.43
C ALA A 47 -14.81 9.78 15.15
N ILE A 48 -15.11 8.85 14.23
CA ILE A 48 -14.40 8.73 12.95
C ILE A 48 -14.52 10.02 12.15
N ARG A 49 -15.74 10.57 12.01
CA ARG A 49 -15.98 11.80 11.24
C ARG A 49 -15.33 13.03 11.88
N SER A 50 -15.28 13.09 13.20
CA SER A 50 -14.83 14.28 13.90
C SER A 50 -13.29 14.32 14.12
N VAL A 51 -12.64 13.16 14.16
CA VAL A 51 -11.21 13.06 14.51
C VAL A 51 -10.40 12.41 13.41
N TYR A 52 -10.80 11.21 12.96
CA TYR A 52 -10.01 10.42 12.03
C TYR A 52 -10.06 10.98 10.60
N LEU A 53 -11.23 11.33 10.07
CA LEU A 53 -11.33 11.82 8.69
C LEU A 53 -10.58 13.15 8.48
N PRO A 54 -10.64 14.15 9.38
CA PRO A 54 -9.82 15.35 9.25
C PRO A 54 -8.32 15.05 9.26
N TRP A 55 -7.85 14.19 10.15
CA TRP A 55 -6.45 13.75 10.19
C TRP A 55 -6.00 13.08 8.88
N LEU A 56 -6.84 12.19 8.35
CA LEU A 56 -6.58 11.50 7.09
C LEU A 56 -6.54 12.48 5.91
N ASP A 57 -7.51 13.39 5.82
CA ASP A 57 -7.62 14.39 4.75
C ASP A 57 -6.41 15.35 4.77
N GLU A 58 -6.02 15.86 5.93
CA GLU A 58 -4.84 16.71 6.08
C GLU A 58 -3.56 15.99 5.66
N SER A 59 -3.39 14.72 6.06
CA SER A 59 -2.23 13.91 5.68
C SER A 59 -2.19 13.65 4.17
N ALA A 60 -3.34 13.33 3.58
CA ALA A 60 -3.45 13.12 2.13
C ALA A 60 -3.16 14.37 1.32
N ARG A 61 -3.69 15.54 1.75
CA ARG A 61 -3.40 16.84 1.11
C ARG A 61 -1.91 17.18 1.18
N HIS A 62 -1.27 16.90 2.30
CA HIS A 62 0.17 17.13 2.44
C HIS A 62 0.97 16.26 1.47
N LEU A 63 0.62 14.97 1.33
CA LEU A 63 1.25 14.09 0.35
C LEU A 63 1.06 14.60 -1.10
N GLN A 64 -0.15 15.07 -1.43
CA GLN A 64 -0.44 15.65 -2.75
C GLN A 64 0.43 16.87 -3.04
N LEU A 65 0.58 17.79 -2.07
CA LEU A 65 1.46 18.95 -2.20
C LEU A 65 2.93 18.56 -2.41
N ILE A 66 3.42 17.53 -1.73
CA ILE A 66 4.78 17.02 -1.95
C ILE A 66 4.91 16.45 -3.36
N TRP A 67 3.89 15.73 -3.84
CA TRP A 67 3.85 15.17 -5.19
C TRP A 67 3.88 16.26 -6.27
N GLU A 68 3.01 17.23 -6.17
CA GLU A 68 2.92 18.39 -7.11
C GLU A 68 4.23 19.16 -7.22
N ASN A 69 5.03 19.17 -6.15
CA ASN A 69 6.35 19.79 -6.13
C ASN A 69 7.49 18.85 -6.58
N GLY A 70 7.18 17.73 -7.21
CA GLY A 70 8.16 16.80 -7.80
C GLY A 70 8.88 15.90 -6.79
N GLY A 71 8.30 15.70 -5.60
CA GLY A 71 8.96 15.02 -4.49
C GLY A 71 8.84 13.50 -4.43
N VAL A 72 8.10 12.84 -5.32
CA VAL A 72 7.89 11.37 -5.23
C VAL A 72 8.33 10.67 -6.51
N ASN A 73 9.37 9.87 -6.41
CA ASN A 73 9.73 8.90 -7.45
C ASN A 73 9.59 7.50 -6.86
N PRO A 74 8.49 6.77 -7.14
CA PRO A 74 8.32 5.42 -6.64
C PRO A 74 9.40 4.51 -7.24
N ALA A 75 10.32 4.04 -6.42
CA ALA A 75 11.28 3.05 -6.86
C ALA A 75 10.54 1.72 -7.14
N ALA A 76 10.75 1.16 -8.31
CA ALA A 76 10.31 -0.20 -8.59
C ALA A 76 11.03 -1.16 -7.62
N ALA A 77 10.26 -1.82 -6.78
CA ALA A 77 10.79 -2.90 -5.94
C ALA A 77 10.99 -4.13 -6.82
N ASN A 78 12.19 -4.30 -7.36
CA ASN A 78 12.52 -5.49 -8.13
C ASN A 78 12.94 -6.61 -7.18
N ASN A 79 11.99 -7.31 -6.64
CA ASN A 79 12.21 -8.46 -5.76
C ASN A 79 12.24 -9.73 -6.62
N GLY A 80 13.40 -10.08 -7.14
CA GLY A 80 13.61 -11.40 -7.75
C GLY A 80 13.29 -12.50 -6.73
N CYS A 81 12.84 -13.66 -7.20
CA CYS A 81 12.59 -14.85 -6.40
C CYS A 81 13.61 -15.91 -6.74
N ALA A 82 14.25 -16.50 -5.75
CA ALA A 82 15.19 -17.60 -5.95
C ALA A 82 14.44 -18.92 -6.20
N ALA A 83 15.15 -19.90 -6.74
CA ALA A 83 14.56 -21.23 -6.97
C ALA A 83 14.13 -21.85 -5.62
N GLY A 84 12.87 -22.28 -5.56
CA GLY A 84 12.28 -22.85 -4.34
C GLY A 84 11.58 -21.82 -3.43
N GLU A 85 11.61 -20.55 -3.78
CA GLU A 85 10.85 -19.50 -3.10
C GLU A 85 9.49 -19.27 -3.77
N CYS A 86 8.57 -18.70 -3.02
CA CYS A 86 7.24 -18.34 -3.50
C CYS A 86 6.94 -16.89 -3.15
N ILE A 87 6.49 -16.12 -4.14
CA ILE A 87 5.98 -14.76 -3.92
C ILE A 87 4.46 -14.83 -3.80
N LEU A 88 3.93 -14.41 -2.65
CA LEU A 88 2.51 -14.19 -2.45
C LEU A 88 2.20 -12.70 -2.60
N PHE A 89 1.56 -12.34 -3.72
CA PHE A 89 1.06 -10.99 -3.92
C PHE A 89 -0.36 -10.85 -3.34
N VAL A 90 -0.54 -9.90 -2.42
CA VAL A 90 -1.84 -9.58 -1.82
C VAL A 90 -2.25 -8.18 -2.24
N ASP A 91 -3.14 -8.10 -3.24
CA ASP A 91 -3.64 -6.84 -3.78
C ASP A 91 -4.50 -6.09 -2.75
N GLY A 92 -4.24 -4.79 -2.58
CA GLY A 92 -4.99 -3.95 -1.65
C GLY A 92 -4.74 -4.24 -0.16
N LEU A 93 -3.68 -4.99 0.18
CA LEU A 93 -3.34 -5.22 1.58
C LEU A 93 -2.93 -3.91 2.25
N ARG A 94 -3.76 -3.44 3.17
CA ARG A 94 -3.47 -2.24 3.97
C ARG A 94 -2.28 -2.49 4.89
N PHE A 95 -1.51 -1.45 5.16
CA PHE A 95 -0.31 -1.55 5.99
C PHE A 95 -0.60 -2.02 7.42
N ASP A 96 -1.68 -1.54 8.05
CA ASP A 96 -2.14 -2.00 9.36
C ASP A 96 -2.50 -3.50 9.36
N CYS A 97 -3.13 -3.99 8.30
CA CYS A 97 -3.42 -5.41 8.11
C CYS A 97 -2.15 -6.24 7.91
N ALA A 98 -1.18 -5.71 7.16
CA ALA A 98 0.13 -6.35 6.96
C ALA A 98 0.88 -6.47 8.30
N ARG A 99 0.86 -5.43 9.14
CA ARG A 99 1.45 -5.48 10.50
C ARG A 99 0.79 -6.55 11.37
N ARG A 100 -0.54 -6.66 11.35
CA ARG A 100 -1.25 -7.73 12.06
C ARG A 100 -0.92 -9.12 11.52
N LEU A 101 -0.75 -9.25 10.20
CA LEU A 101 -0.32 -10.51 9.59
C LEU A 101 1.09 -10.88 10.05
N ALA A 102 2.03 -9.92 10.05
CA ALA A 102 3.38 -10.13 10.54
C ALA A 102 3.39 -10.63 12.00
N ASP A 103 2.64 -9.97 12.89
CA ASP A 103 2.48 -10.39 14.28
C ASP A 103 1.90 -11.82 14.41
N ALA A 104 0.93 -12.16 13.57
CA ALA A 104 0.32 -13.49 13.58
C ALA A 104 1.28 -14.59 13.10
N LEU A 105 2.12 -14.29 12.12
CA LEU A 105 3.15 -15.20 11.61
C LEU A 105 4.27 -15.37 12.64
N ALA A 106 4.76 -14.28 13.25
CA ALA A 106 5.77 -14.34 14.30
C ALA A 106 5.33 -15.21 15.49
N LYS A 107 4.06 -15.09 15.91
CA LYS A 107 3.46 -15.94 16.97
C LYS A 107 3.41 -17.42 16.59
N ARG A 108 3.47 -17.76 15.31
CA ARG A 108 3.57 -19.13 14.79
C ARG A 108 4.99 -19.62 14.57
N GLY A 109 5.99 -18.81 14.96
CA GLY A 109 7.40 -19.15 14.86
C GLY A 109 8.07 -18.87 13.52
N PHE A 110 7.40 -18.11 12.62
CA PHE A 110 8.05 -17.65 11.40
C PHE A 110 9.08 -16.55 11.73
N GLN A 111 10.22 -16.63 11.07
CA GLN A 111 11.17 -15.52 11.05
C GLN A 111 10.77 -14.57 9.94
N LEU A 112 10.69 -13.28 10.24
CA LEU A 112 10.21 -12.27 9.32
C LEU A 112 11.29 -11.21 9.09
N GLU A 113 11.45 -10.85 7.84
CA GLU A 113 12.18 -9.66 7.43
C GLU A 113 11.18 -8.71 6.75
N GLU A 114 11.10 -7.47 7.24
CA GLU A 114 10.12 -6.50 6.77
C GLU A 114 10.83 -5.34 6.08
N SER A 115 10.32 -4.96 4.92
CA SER A 115 10.74 -3.75 4.22
C SER A 115 9.52 -2.98 3.73
N THR A 116 9.67 -1.68 3.58
CA THR A 116 8.62 -0.79 3.05
C THR A 116 9.13 -0.02 1.87
N ALA A 117 8.24 0.21 0.89
CA ALA A 117 8.51 1.05 -0.26
C ALA A 117 7.28 1.89 -0.58
N TRP A 118 7.49 3.01 -1.27
CA TRP A 118 6.38 3.79 -1.81
C TRP A 118 5.65 2.98 -2.89
N ALA A 119 4.32 2.97 -2.80
CA ALA A 119 3.50 2.40 -3.84
C ALA A 119 3.65 3.16 -5.16
N ALA A 120 3.50 2.46 -6.28
CA ALA A 120 3.38 3.12 -7.58
C ALA A 120 2.17 4.06 -7.58
N LEU A 121 2.31 5.19 -8.27
CA LEU A 121 1.25 6.18 -8.41
C LEU A 121 0.78 6.27 -9.87
N PRO A 122 -0.52 6.39 -10.09
CA PRO A 122 -1.61 6.25 -9.11
C PRO A 122 -1.63 4.85 -8.50
N SER A 123 -1.99 4.74 -7.21
CA SER A 123 -1.97 3.47 -6.48
C SER A 123 -3.21 2.60 -6.80
N VAL A 124 -3.29 2.17 -8.05
CA VAL A 124 -4.33 1.27 -8.55
C VAL A 124 -3.75 -0.09 -8.93
N THR A 125 -4.58 -1.11 -9.05
CA THR A 125 -4.15 -2.49 -9.35
C THR A 125 -3.25 -2.58 -10.59
N GLY A 126 -3.57 -1.84 -11.65
CA GLY A 126 -2.85 -1.89 -12.93
C GLY A 126 -1.43 -1.35 -12.86
N THR A 127 -1.15 -0.38 -11.99
CA THR A 127 0.21 0.14 -11.73
C THR A 127 0.90 -0.63 -10.61
N GLY A 128 0.19 -0.88 -9.50
CA GLY A 128 0.74 -1.50 -8.30
C GLY A 128 1.24 -2.93 -8.53
N LYS A 129 0.49 -3.76 -9.24
CA LYS A 129 0.92 -5.14 -9.56
C LYS A 129 2.17 -5.16 -10.42
N ALA A 130 2.23 -4.30 -11.44
CA ALA A 130 3.39 -4.21 -12.30
C ALA A 130 4.64 -3.74 -11.55
N ALA A 131 4.50 -2.78 -10.63
CA ALA A 131 5.61 -2.22 -9.86
C ALA A 131 6.25 -3.21 -8.87
N VAL A 132 5.47 -4.17 -8.34
CA VAL A 132 5.96 -5.18 -7.37
C VAL A 132 6.21 -6.55 -7.99
N ALA A 133 5.94 -6.71 -9.29
CA ALA A 133 6.20 -7.96 -9.98
C ALA A 133 7.70 -8.28 -10.00
N PRO A 134 8.10 -9.56 -9.94
CA PRO A 134 9.51 -9.97 -9.93
C PRO A 134 10.17 -9.89 -11.31
N ILE A 135 9.74 -8.94 -12.11
CA ILE A 135 10.20 -8.72 -13.49
C ILE A 135 10.46 -7.22 -13.67
N ASN A 136 11.37 -6.90 -14.57
CA ASN A 136 11.64 -5.52 -14.91
C ASN A 136 10.50 -4.98 -15.80
N THR A 137 9.53 -4.32 -15.19
CA THR A 137 8.53 -3.55 -15.91
C THR A 137 9.04 -2.13 -16.02
N SER A 138 9.35 -1.67 -17.24
CA SER A 138 9.87 -0.32 -17.45
C SER A 138 9.00 0.72 -16.74
N SER A 139 9.66 1.59 -15.97
CA SER A 139 9.05 2.70 -15.23
C SER A 139 8.46 3.81 -16.12
N ASP A 140 8.59 3.68 -17.43
CA ASP A 140 8.28 4.71 -18.42
C ASP A 140 6.78 4.78 -18.78
N ARG A 141 5.92 4.19 -17.94
CA ARG A 141 4.47 4.09 -18.20
C ARG A 141 3.64 5.23 -17.63
N VAL A 142 4.27 6.11 -16.86
CA VAL A 142 3.65 7.34 -16.37
C VAL A 142 4.27 8.50 -17.11
N GLN A 143 3.49 9.20 -17.93
CA GLN A 143 3.92 10.39 -18.64
C GLN A 143 3.17 11.59 -18.09
N GLU A 144 3.89 12.66 -17.80
CA GLU A 144 3.30 13.93 -17.44
C GLU A 144 2.79 14.63 -18.70
N GLU A 145 1.51 14.97 -18.72
CA GLU A 145 0.85 15.72 -19.78
C GLU A 145 0.36 17.07 -19.27
N PRO A 146 0.15 18.09 -20.14
CA PRO A 146 -0.29 19.43 -19.72
C PRO A 146 -1.58 19.44 -18.89
N ASP A 147 -2.46 18.46 -19.09
CA ASP A 147 -3.76 18.34 -18.43
C ASP A 147 -3.80 17.27 -17.32
N GLY A 148 -2.64 16.70 -16.95
CA GLY A 148 -2.54 15.67 -15.94
C GLY A 148 -1.48 14.61 -16.23
N TYR A 149 -1.68 13.41 -15.69
CA TYR A 149 -0.77 12.28 -15.91
C TYR A 149 -1.43 11.24 -16.80
N ASN A 150 -0.79 10.92 -17.92
CA ASN A 150 -1.13 9.73 -18.68
C ASN A 150 -0.32 8.54 -18.14
N PHE A 151 -1.00 7.43 -17.85
CA PHE A 151 -0.35 6.20 -17.41
C PHE A 151 -0.89 5.02 -18.17
N GLU A 152 0.00 4.20 -18.69
CA GLU A 152 -0.36 2.97 -19.36
C GLU A 152 -0.55 1.86 -18.32
N LEU A 153 -1.81 1.44 -18.13
CA LEU A 153 -2.13 0.30 -17.30
C LEU A 153 -1.66 -0.99 -17.98
N MET A 154 -0.92 -1.82 -17.25
CA MET A 154 -0.61 -3.17 -17.73
C MET A 154 -1.80 -4.08 -17.49
N PRO A 155 -2.48 -4.60 -18.54
CA PRO A 155 -3.55 -5.57 -18.38
C PRO A 155 -3.03 -6.82 -17.64
N ALA A 156 -3.86 -7.40 -16.78
CA ALA A 156 -3.47 -8.57 -15.96
C ALA A 156 -2.97 -9.76 -16.83
N TYR A 157 -3.54 -9.95 -18.01
CA TYR A 157 -3.10 -10.97 -18.95
C TYR A 157 -1.66 -10.73 -19.44
N HIS A 158 -1.33 -9.50 -19.82
CA HIS A 158 0.03 -9.15 -20.26
C HIS A 158 1.05 -9.30 -19.14
N LEU A 159 0.71 -8.85 -17.93
CA LEU A 159 1.56 -9.01 -16.76
C LEU A 159 1.84 -10.49 -16.48
N ARG A 160 0.80 -11.33 -16.45
CA ARG A 160 0.94 -12.78 -16.25
C ARG A 160 1.87 -13.39 -17.31
N LYS A 161 1.62 -13.11 -18.58
CA LYS A 161 2.43 -13.62 -19.69
C LYS A 161 3.90 -13.22 -19.54
N THR A 162 4.18 -11.95 -19.22
CA THR A 162 5.54 -11.46 -19.02
C THR A 162 6.23 -12.15 -17.84
N ILE A 163 5.52 -12.38 -16.73
CA ILE A 163 6.04 -13.12 -15.57
C ILE A 163 6.41 -14.55 -15.97
N GLU A 164 5.54 -15.25 -16.71
CA GLU A 164 5.78 -16.62 -17.19
C GLU A 164 6.94 -16.69 -18.19
N GLU A 165 7.06 -15.72 -19.10
CA GLU A 165 8.18 -15.60 -20.06
C GLU A 165 9.53 -15.35 -19.35
N ASN A 166 9.54 -14.82 -18.15
CA ASN A 166 10.71 -14.63 -17.30
C ASN A 166 10.99 -15.85 -16.39
N GLY A 167 10.35 -16.98 -16.63
CA GLY A 167 10.64 -18.25 -15.99
C GLY A 167 9.91 -18.48 -14.64
N TYR A 168 8.97 -17.65 -14.26
CA TYR A 168 8.15 -17.85 -13.07
C TYR A 168 6.92 -18.70 -13.38
N ILE A 169 6.46 -19.45 -12.40
CA ILE A 169 5.19 -20.19 -12.46
C ILE A 169 4.14 -19.37 -11.73
N VAL A 170 3.12 -18.91 -12.45
CA VAL A 170 2.01 -18.16 -11.85
C VAL A 170 0.93 -19.14 -11.41
N LEU A 171 0.78 -19.29 -10.09
CA LEU A 171 -0.25 -20.11 -9.49
C LEU A 171 -1.57 -19.34 -9.39
N ASP A 172 -2.67 -20.01 -9.62
CA ASP A 172 -4.03 -19.51 -9.42
C ASP A 172 -4.90 -20.57 -8.73
N LYS A 173 -6.17 -20.25 -8.49
CA LYS A 173 -7.11 -21.14 -7.80
C LYS A 173 -7.33 -22.50 -8.51
N ASN A 174 -6.92 -22.63 -9.74
CA ASN A 174 -7.07 -23.86 -10.56
C ASN A 174 -5.72 -24.57 -10.75
N SER A 175 -4.63 -24.01 -10.21
CA SER A 175 -3.31 -24.65 -10.25
C SER A 175 -3.30 -25.88 -9.32
N PRO A 176 -2.66 -27.00 -9.73
CA PRO A 176 -2.59 -28.21 -8.93
C PRO A 176 -1.82 -28.02 -7.62
#